data_c835efc0b762bd80bb604b5e7e68d5cf
#
_entry.id   c835efc0b762bd80bb604b5e7e68d5cf
#
_cell.length_a   1.000
_cell.length_b   1.000
_cell.length_c   1.000
_cell.angle_alpha   90.00
_cell.angle_beta   90.00
_cell.angle_gamma   90.00
#
_symmetry.space_group_name_H-M   'P 1'
#
loop_
_entity.id
_entity.type
_entity.pdbx_description
1 polymer ?
#
loop_
_entity_poly.entity_id
_entity_poly.type
_entity_poly.pdbx_seq_one_letter_code
_entity_poly.pdbx_strand_id
1 'polypeptide(L)'
;MKKIYLIMILFFAIASGVSAQTTNIVTLTLKAKSGEAEAQNALGEAYYDGKGVTENLTEAVKWYKKAAFQENAKAQNNLGICYYYGNGVEEDRKEALKWYTRAAEQGNADAQNSLGYSYEYGEGVDKNLKEAVKWYTKATEQGLPLAQCNLGICYEYGNGVEKNLEETIKWYTKAANQEYAKAQYLLGKAYDKGEGVAKNDSEAMKWYLKAVKNNYPQAAYYYGGMLLNGNKQKGITKNIPEGVKYLRKAADLKNLDAINSLVGAYYLKMTGENDFGISKYLSYADFVKYIKIGAEEGDQNMKTFLTNLPNLKSMIAQEKSLVAKYGQRAYDNIKKGKVYIGMPEGILTEFRTFETDGSRYQMYKYNGPYRDLVGTYKQYIPSYALRLVNLLGQVFPRIVKVRNGKVTNVIY
;
A
#
# COMPACT_ATOMS: atom_id res chain seq x y z
N MET A 1 36.97 -36.65 20.49
CA MET A 1 36.65 -35.59 21.50
C MET A 1 35.49 -34.69 21.12
N LYS A 2 35.44 -34.04 19.92
CA LYS A 2 34.33 -33.14 19.52
C LYS A 2 32.91 -33.77 19.54
N LYS A 3 32.76 -35.05 19.10
CA LYS A 3 31.47 -35.77 19.13
C LYS A 3 30.98 -36.09 20.55
N ILE A 4 31.88 -36.38 21.49
CA ILE A 4 31.53 -36.67 22.89
C ILE A 4 31.07 -35.36 23.60
N TYR A 5 31.69 -34.22 23.28
CA TYR A 5 31.29 -32.93 23.82
C TYR A 5 29.89 -32.52 23.32
N LEU A 6 29.57 -32.80 22.05
CA LEU A 6 28.24 -32.53 21.48
C LEU A 6 27.14 -33.37 22.16
N ILE A 7 27.43 -34.66 22.41
CA ILE A 7 26.52 -35.57 23.10
C ILE A 7 26.33 -35.18 24.57
N MET A 8 27.38 -34.73 25.26
CA MET A 8 27.27 -34.22 26.64
C MET A 8 26.45 -32.94 26.74
N ILE A 9 26.62 -32.02 25.80
CA ILE A 9 25.80 -30.80 25.76
C ILE A 9 24.31 -31.10 25.47
N LEU A 10 24.01 -32.04 24.56
CA LEU A 10 22.65 -32.53 24.32
C LEU A 10 22.03 -33.17 25.57
N PHE A 11 22.80 -34.02 26.27
CA PHE A 11 22.34 -34.65 27.52
C PHE A 11 22.11 -33.64 28.66
N PHE A 12 22.98 -32.63 28.76
CA PHE A 12 22.83 -31.57 29.77
C PHE A 12 21.62 -30.67 29.48
N ALA A 13 21.35 -30.37 28.20
CA ALA A 13 20.20 -29.59 27.74
C ALA A 13 18.86 -30.32 28.02
N ILE A 14 18.83 -31.64 27.81
CA ILE A 14 17.65 -32.48 28.12
C ILE A 14 17.40 -32.56 29.63
N ALA A 15 18.45 -32.66 30.42
CA ALA A 15 18.38 -32.75 31.88
C ALA A 15 17.99 -31.41 32.57
N SER A 16 18.23 -30.27 31.91
CA SER A 16 17.96 -28.94 32.44
C SER A 16 16.62 -28.33 31.98
N GLY A 17 15.75 -29.08 31.28
CA GLY A 17 14.46 -28.59 30.80
C GLY A 17 14.59 -27.48 29.72
N VAL A 18 15.74 -27.39 29.03
CA VAL A 18 15.98 -26.43 27.94
C VAL A 18 15.08 -26.78 26.76
N SER A 19 14.35 -25.78 26.24
CA SER A 19 13.43 -25.99 25.11
C SER A 19 14.14 -26.55 23.89
N ALA A 20 13.43 -27.33 23.06
CA ALA A 20 13.96 -27.87 21.79
C ALA A 20 14.57 -26.77 20.90
N GLN A 21 14.03 -25.57 20.96
CA GLN A 21 14.49 -24.39 20.22
C GLN A 21 15.86 -23.91 20.72
N THR A 22 16.10 -23.90 22.02
CA THR A 22 17.40 -23.54 22.63
C THR A 22 18.47 -24.57 22.28
N THR A 23 18.12 -25.85 22.30
CA THR A 23 19.01 -26.93 21.90
C THR A 23 19.42 -26.81 20.43
N ASN A 24 18.50 -26.43 19.56
CA ASN A 24 18.74 -26.21 18.14
C ASN A 24 19.74 -25.06 17.89
N ILE A 25 19.56 -23.91 18.55
CA ILE A 25 20.45 -22.76 18.36
C ILE A 25 21.86 -23.00 18.90
N VAL A 26 22.01 -23.73 20.00
CA VAL A 26 23.34 -24.13 20.55
C VAL A 26 24.08 -25.01 19.53
N THR A 27 23.40 -26.02 19.00
CA THR A 27 23.97 -26.90 17.97
C THR A 27 24.36 -26.14 16.71
N LEU A 28 23.47 -25.24 16.25
CA LEU A 28 23.72 -24.36 15.09
C LEU A 28 24.97 -23.49 15.32
N THR A 29 25.07 -22.88 16.50
CA THR A 29 26.21 -22.03 16.86
C THR A 29 27.54 -22.81 16.88
N LEU A 30 27.55 -24.07 17.36
CA LEU A 30 28.73 -24.90 17.36
C LEU A 30 29.18 -25.25 15.93
N LYS A 31 28.23 -25.59 15.05
CA LYS A 31 28.53 -25.85 13.64
C LYS A 31 29.03 -24.59 12.92
N ALA A 32 28.40 -23.44 13.14
CA ALA A 32 28.87 -22.18 12.57
C ALA A 32 30.28 -21.81 13.04
N LYS A 33 30.57 -22.02 14.33
CA LYS A 33 31.93 -21.83 14.89
C LYS A 33 32.96 -22.85 14.36
N SER A 34 32.54 -24.04 13.95
CA SER A 34 33.43 -25.02 13.32
C SER A 34 33.77 -24.70 11.85
N GLY A 35 33.08 -23.66 11.29
CA GLY A 35 33.37 -23.16 9.94
C GLY A 35 32.38 -23.60 8.86
N GLU A 36 31.32 -24.36 9.21
CA GLU A 36 30.32 -24.80 8.24
C GLU A 36 29.57 -23.60 7.64
N ALA A 37 29.69 -23.33 6.33
CA ALA A 37 29.13 -22.15 5.67
C ALA A 37 27.61 -22.09 5.76
N GLU A 38 26.90 -23.22 5.57
CA GLU A 38 25.44 -23.30 5.73
C GLU A 38 25.00 -22.96 7.16
N ALA A 39 25.74 -23.47 8.15
CA ALA A 39 25.46 -23.19 9.56
C ALA A 39 25.76 -21.73 9.90
N GLN A 40 26.77 -21.12 9.31
CA GLN A 40 27.05 -19.67 9.46
C GLN A 40 25.95 -18.84 8.84
N ASN A 41 25.47 -19.17 7.63
CA ASN A 41 24.32 -18.48 7.02
C ASN A 41 23.08 -18.62 7.90
N ALA A 42 22.72 -19.82 8.33
CA ALA A 42 21.57 -20.08 9.17
C ALA A 42 21.64 -19.37 10.55
N LEU A 43 22.85 -19.24 11.12
CA LEU A 43 23.05 -18.48 12.36
C LEU A 43 22.91 -16.96 12.10
N GLY A 44 23.36 -16.49 10.94
CA GLY A 44 23.10 -15.14 10.48
C GLY A 44 21.60 -14.84 10.37
N GLU A 45 20.81 -15.73 9.76
CA GLU A 45 19.36 -15.65 9.69
C GLU A 45 18.71 -15.64 11.07
N ALA A 46 19.19 -16.50 11.99
CA ALA A 46 18.69 -16.52 13.36
C ALA A 46 18.88 -15.18 14.09
N TYR A 47 20.06 -14.55 13.94
CA TYR A 47 20.31 -13.22 14.50
C TYR A 47 19.54 -12.11 13.77
N TYR A 48 19.32 -12.24 12.47
CA TYR A 48 18.57 -11.26 11.68
C TYR A 48 17.08 -11.23 12.06
N ASP A 49 16.48 -12.40 12.26
CA ASP A 49 15.05 -12.55 12.58
C ASP A 49 14.76 -12.62 14.09
N GLY A 50 15.77 -12.69 14.95
CA GLY A 50 15.60 -12.93 16.39
C GLY A 50 15.08 -14.35 16.72
N LYS A 51 15.31 -15.34 15.84
CA LYS A 51 14.80 -16.71 16.02
C LYS A 51 15.72 -17.56 16.93
N GLY A 52 15.30 -17.75 18.15
CA GLY A 52 16.04 -18.51 19.17
C GLY A 52 17.23 -17.76 19.77
N VAL A 53 17.48 -16.54 19.33
CA VAL A 53 18.44 -15.56 19.86
C VAL A 53 17.78 -14.17 19.84
N THR A 54 18.31 -13.23 20.62
CA THR A 54 17.91 -11.84 20.50
C THR A 54 18.35 -11.29 19.13
N GLU A 55 17.45 -10.57 18.44
CA GLU A 55 17.76 -9.91 17.17
C GLU A 55 19.03 -9.05 17.30
N ASN A 56 19.94 -9.24 16.37
CA ASN A 56 21.19 -8.50 16.29
C ASN A 56 21.71 -8.45 14.86
N LEU A 57 21.33 -7.41 14.13
CA LEU A 57 21.65 -7.25 12.72
C LEU A 57 23.16 -7.17 12.47
N THR A 58 23.92 -6.54 13.37
CA THR A 58 25.39 -6.47 13.26
C THR A 58 26.04 -7.86 13.39
N GLU A 59 25.53 -8.69 14.30
CA GLU A 59 26.03 -10.06 14.45
C GLU A 59 25.60 -10.93 13.26
N ALA A 60 24.39 -10.75 12.72
CA ALA A 60 23.93 -11.39 11.49
C ALA A 60 24.89 -11.12 10.33
N VAL A 61 25.25 -9.85 10.10
CA VAL A 61 26.20 -9.45 9.05
C VAL A 61 27.58 -10.15 9.23
N LYS A 62 28.08 -10.28 10.47
CA LYS A 62 29.35 -10.99 10.71
C LYS A 62 29.28 -12.45 10.29
N TRP A 63 28.16 -13.12 10.57
CA TRP A 63 27.98 -14.51 10.19
C TRP A 63 27.75 -14.66 8.70
N TYR A 64 26.95 -13.79 8.08
CA TYR A 64 26.77 -13.76 6.62
C TYR A 64 28.11 -13.54 5.91
N LYS A 65 28.95 -12.61 6.37
CA LYS A 65 30.30 -12.40 5.80
C LYS A 65 31.14 -13.68 5.84
N LYS A 66 31.17 -14.39 6.97
CA LYS A 66 31.93 -15.64 7.07
C LYS A 66 31.46 -16.70 6.06
N ALA A 67 30.16 -16.86 5.89
CA ALA A 67 29.60 -17.80 4.92
C ALA A 67 29.78 -17.32 3.47
N ALA A 68 29.59 -16.03 3.20
CA ALA A 68 29.71 -15.42 1.87
C ALA A 68 31.14 -15.52 1.32
N PHE A 69 32.15 -15.37 2.17
CA PHE A 69 33.55 -15.58 1.80
C PHE A 69 33.91 -17.07 1.56
N GLN A 70 33.04 -17.99 1.96
CA GLN A 70 33.13 -19.41 1.60
C GLN A 70 32.25 -19.75 0.39
N GLU A 71 31.91 -18.76 -0.42
CA GLU A 71 31.10 -18.87 -1.64
C GLU A 71 29.69 -19.44 -1.40
N ASN A 72 29.13 -19.28 -0.18
CA ASN A 72 27.74 -19.62 0.07
C ASN A 72 26.82 -18.60 -0.60
N ALA A 73 26.18 -19.00 -1.69
CA ALA A 73 25.35 -18.09 -2.50
C ALA A 73 24.16 -17.46 -1.73
N LYS A 74 23.56 -18.20 -0.78
CA LYS A 74 22.50 -17.66 0.08
C LYS A 74 23.03 -16.58 1.00
N ALA A 75 24.17 -16.81 1.63
CA ALA A 75 24.80 -15.82 2.49
C ALA A 75 25.27 -14.58 1.71
N GLN A 76 25.74 -14.75 0.48
CA GLN A 76 26.08 -13.64 -0.40
C GLN A 76 24.83 -12.79 -0.71
N ASN A 77 23.71 -13.43 -1.05
CA ASN A 77 22.44 -12.71 -1.23
C ASN A 77 22.00 -11.98 0.05
N ASN A 78 22.02 -12.65 1.20
CA ASN A 78 21.64 -12.09 2.48
C ASN A 78 22.56 -10.90 2.87
N LEU A 79 23.85 -11.01 2.61
CA LEU A 79 24.78 -9.92 2.82
C LEU A 79 24.52 -8.73 1.88
N GLY A 80 24.19 -9.03 0.62
CA GLY A 80 23.73 -8.01 -0.34
C GLY A 80 22.50 -7.26 0.17
N ILE A 81 21.50 -7.96 0.72
CA ILE A 81 20.32 -7.36 1.35
C ILE A 81 20.71 -6.46 2.52
N CYS A 82 21.65 -6.90 3.37
CA CYS A 82 22.12 -6.10 4.50
C CYS A 82 22.77 -4.78 4.03
N TYR A 83 23.60 -4.81 3.01
CA TYR A 83 24.19 -3.59 2.44
C TYR A 83 23.18 -2.72 1.71
N TYR A 84 22.18 -3.32 1.06
CA TYR A 84 21.15 -2.57 0.34
C TYR A 84 20.28 -1.73 1.27
N TYR A 85 19.92 -2.24 2.45
CA TYR A 85 19.05 -1.58 3.43
C TYR A 85 19.79 -0.94 4.61
N GLY A 86 21.09 -1.11 4.73
CA GLY A 86 21.85 -0.68 5.90
C GLY A 86 21.58 -1.50 7.16
N ASN A 87 21.16 -2.76 7.03
CA ASN A 87 20.80 -3.62 8.14
C ASN A 87 22.06 -4.20 8.83
N GLY A 88 22.45 -3.63 9.96
CA GLY A 88 23.64 -4.04 10.72
C GLY A 88 24.98 -3.67 10.09
N VAL A 89 24.96 -2.90 9.02
CA VAL A 89 26.08 -2.33 8.28
C VAL A 89 25.64 -1.02 7.65
N GLU A 90 26.56 -0.13 7.30
CA GLU A 90 26.24 1.09 6.54
C GLU A 90 25.66 0.74 5.17
N GLU A 91 24.61 1.49 4.74
CA GLU A 91 24.00 1.31 3.42
C GLU A 91 25.03 1.56 2.31
N ASP A 92 25.24 0.55 1.47
CA ASP A 92 26.10 0.64 0.28
C ASP A 92 25.51 -0.20 -0.85
N ARG A 93 24.78 0.46 -1.76
CA ARG A 93 24.13 -0.19 -2.90
C ARG A 93 25.13 -0.76 -3.91
N LYS A 94 26.32 -0.18 -4.03
CA LYS A 94 27.36 -0.72 -4.89
C LYS A 94 27.96 -2.01 -4.32
N GLU A 95 28.16 -2.04 -3.00
CA GLU A 95 28.62 -3.27 -2.34
C GLU A 95 27.52 -4.34 -2.37
N ALA A 96 26.25 -3.98 -2.16
CA ALA A 96 25.11 -4.88 -2.32
C ALA A 96 25.09 -5.53 -3.71
N LEU A 97 25.26 -4.72 -4.76
CA LEU A 97 25.29 -5.18 -6.14
C LEU A 97 26.42 -6.21 -6.37
N LYS A 98 27.60 -6.01 -5.81
CA LYS A 98 28.71 -6.97 -5.94
C LYS A 98 28.33 -8.34 -5.32
N TRP A 99 27.71 -8.31 -4.15
CA TRP A 99 27.30 -9.54 -3.48
C TRP A 99 26.13 -10.23 -4.21
N TYR A 100 25.15 -9.46 -4.71
CA TYR A 100 24.08 -10.00 -5.56
C TYR A 100 24.65 -10.63 -6.83
N THR A 101 25.61 -9.99 -7.49
CA THR A 101 26.24 -10.51 -8.70
C THR A 101 26.90 -11.87 -8.45
N ARG A 102 27.72 -11.99 -7.39
CA ARG A 102 28.36 -13.26 -7.02
C ARG A 102 27.36 -14.38 -6.78
N ALA A 103 26.30 -14.08 -5.99
CA ALA A 103 25.25 -15.06 -5.73
C ALA A 103 24.44 -15.44 -6.98
N ALA A 104 24.12 -14.46 -7.82
CA ALA A 104 23.36 -14.64 -9.06
C ALA A 104 24.14 -15.46 -10.10
N GLU A 105 25.44 -15.28 -10.20
CA GLU A 105 26.33 -16.07 -11.07
C GLU A 105 26.41 -17.52 -10.61
N GLN A 106 26.29 -17.78 -9.33
CA GLN A 106 26.17 -19.14 -8.77
C GLN A 106 24.76 -19.74 -8.91
N GLY A 107 23.82 -19.02 -9.55
CA GLY A 107 22.49 -19.51 -9.80
C GLY A 107 21.48 -19.25 -8.66
N ASN A 108 21.79 -18.43 -7.65
CA ASN A 108 20.82 -18.10 -6.62
C ASN A 108 19.68 -17.26 -7.24
N ALA A 109 18.44 -17.80 -7.22
CA ALA A 109 17.29 -17.17 -7.87
C ALA A 109 16.89 -15.84 -7.22
N ASP A 110 16.97 -15.72 -5.89
CA ASP A 110 16.66 -14.49 -5.17
C ASP A 110 17.67 -13.39 -5.53
N ALA A 111 18.96 -13.73 -5.60
CA ALA A 111 20.00 -12.80 -6.02
C ALA A 111 19.86 -12.39 -7.50
N GLN A 112 19.47 -13.31 -8.38
CA GLN A 112 19.16 -12.99 -9.77
C GLN A 112 18.01 -11.99 -9.85
N ASN A 113 16.95 -12.17 -9.07
CA ASN A 113 15.86 -11.21 -8.99
C ASN A 113 16.33 -9.85 -8.41
N SER A 114 17.13 -9.86 -7.34
CA SER A 114 17.69 -8.64 -6.73
C SER A 114 18.59 -7.87 -7.70
N LEU A 115 19.39 -8.58 -8.48
CA LEU A 115 20.24 -8.00 -9.52
C LEU A 115 19.39 -7.40 -10.66
N GLY A 116 18.33 -8.11 -11.07
CA GLY A 116 17.33 -7.58 -12.02
C GLY A 116 16.71 -6.27 -11.52
N TYR A 117 16.32 -6.22 -10.25
CA TYR A 117 15.80 -5.01 -9.61
C TYR A 117 16.84 -3.87 -9.62
N SER A 118 18.09 -4.16 -9.26
CA SER A 118 19.17 -3.17 -9.26
C SER A 118 19.36 -2.53 -10.63
N TYR A 119 19.31 -3.31 -11.70
CA TYR A 119 19.38 -2.79 -13.07
C TYR A 119 18.10 -2.05 -13.50
N GLU A 120 16.92 -2.46 -13.04
CA GLU A 120 15.65 -1.79 -13.39
C GLU A 120 15.59 -0.38 -12.80
N TYR A 121 16.08 -0.19 -11.58
CA TYR A 121 15.96 1.09 -10.88
C TYR A 121 17.26 1.90 -10.85
N GLY A 122 18.39 1.32 -11.27
CA GLY A 122 19.70 2.00 -11.23
C GLY A 122 20.31 2.00 -9.82
N GLU A 123 20.08 0.93 -9.04
CA GLU A 123 20.51 0.84 -7.66
C GLU A 123 21.93 0.26 -7.56
N GLY A 124 22.91 1.13 -7.30
CA GLY A 124 24.33 0.76 -7.27
C GLY A 124 24.96 0.54 -8.64
N VAL A 125 24.22 0.66 -9.73
CA VAL A 125 24.62 0.48 -11.13
C VAL A 125 23.80 1.41 -12.02
N ASP A 126 24.29 1.72 -13.23
CA ASP A 126 23.50 2.46 -14.20
C ASP A 126 22.25 1.65 -14.63
N LYS A 127 21.12 2.34 -14.71
CA LYS A 127 19.85 1.74 -15.09
C LYS A 127 19.95 1.08 -16.47
N ASN A 128 19.58 -0.21 -16.53
CA ASN A 128 19.56 -0.99 -17.75
C ASN A 128 18.41 -1.99 -17.76
N LEU A 129 17.30 -1.59 -18.38
CA LEU A 129 16.08 -2.40 -18.41
C LEU A 129 16.25 -3.74 -19.15
N LYS A 130 17.10 -3.80 -20.18
CA LYS A 130 17.36 -5.05 -20.91
C LYS A 130 18.13 -6.05 -20.03
N GLU A 131 19.10 -5.57 -19.28
CA GLU A 131 19.85 -6.42 -18.35
C GLU A 131 18.95 -6.86 -17.19
N ALA A 132 18.05 -5.99 -16.69
CA ALA A 132 17.05 -6.34 -15.70
C ALA A 132 16.18 -7.52 -16.15
N VAL A 133 15.62 -7.46 -17.35
CA VAL A 133 14.80 -8.55 -17.94
C VAL A 133 15.60 -9.85 -18.04
N LYS A 134 16.84 -9.79 -18.46
CA LYS A 134 17.71 -10.97 -18.58
C LYS A 134 17.90 -11.67 -17.22
N TRP A 135 18.11 -10.90 -16.16
CA TRP A 135 18.26 -11.46 -14.82
C TRP A 135 16.94 -11.97 -14.24
N TYR A 136 15.82 -11.23 -14.45
CA TYR A 136 14.50 -11.74 -14.09
C TYR A 136 14.18 -13.05 -14.81
N THR A 137 14.49 -13.16 -16.10
CA THR A 137 14.28 -14.38 -16.88
C THR A 137 15.01 -15.57 -16.26
N LYS A 138 16.29 -15.43 -15.92
CA LYS A 138 17.05 -16.51 -15.24
C LYS A 138 16.39 -16.93 -13.92
N ALA A 139 15.93 -15.99 -13.11
CA ALA A 139 15.22 -16.30 -11.87
C ALA A 139 13.85 -16.98 -12.13
N THR A 140 13.14 -16.64 -13.22
CA THR A 140 11.86 -17.30 -13.60
C THR A 140 12.06 -18.72 -14.07
N GLU A 141 13.19 -19.06 -14.67
CA GLU A 141 13.54 -20.44 -15.08
C GLU A 141 13.66 -21.38 -13.87
N GLN A 142 13.97 -20.83 -12.71
CA GLN A 142 13.99 -21.53 -11.43
C GLN A 142 12.64 -21.51 -10.70
N GLY A 143 11.62 -20.93 -11.31
CA GLY A 143 10.26 -20.92 -10.77
C GLY A 143 9.98 -19.84 -9.74
N LEU A 144 10.89 -18.88 -9.47
CA LEU A 144 10.70 -17.85 -8.44
C LEU A 144 9.47 -16.97 -8.72
N PRO A 145 8.41 -17.01 -7.87
CA PRO A 145 7.17 -16.26 -8.14
C PRO A 145 7.35 -14.74 -8.20
N LEU A 146 8.24 -14.20 -7.36
CA LEU A 146 8.57 -12.78 -7.36
C LEU A 146 9.17 -12.35 -8.72
N ALA A 147 10.11 -13.13 -9.26
CA ALA A 147 10.72 -12.84 -10.56
C ALA A 147 9.72 -12.99 -11.71
N GLN A 148 8.84 -14.01 -11.67
CA GLN A 148 7.76 -14.18 -12.64
C GLN A 148 6.84 -12.95 -12.63
N CYS A 149 6.47 -12.43 -11.46
CA CYS A 149 5.67 -11.23 -11.35
C CYS A 149 6.41 -10.00 -11.92
N ASN A 150 7.69 -9.82 -11.61
CA ASN A 150 8.49 -8.70 -12.11
C ASN A 150 8.67 -8.78 -13.64
N LEU A 151 8.92 -9.97 -14.19
CA LEU A 151 9.00 -10.14 -15.64
C LEU A 151 7.64 -9.85 -16.32
N GLY A 152 6.53 -10.26 -15.69
CA GLY A 152 5.19 -9.90 -16.15
C GLY A 152 4.96 -8.39 -16.17
N ILE A 153 5.46 -7.66 -15.17
CA ILE A 153 5.44 -6.18 -15.12
C ILE A 153 6.29 -5.59 -16.26
N CYS A 154 7.47 -6.16 -16.54
CA CYS A 154 8.29 -5.72 -17.66
C CYS A 154 7.52 -5.82 -18.99
N TYR A 155 6.79 -6.89 -19.24
CA TYR A 155 5.96 -7.05 -20.43
C TYR A 155 4.71 -6.14 -20.42
N GLU A 156 4.11 -5.85 -19.25
CA GLU A 156 2.96 -4.94 -19.14
C GLU A 156 3.31 -3.52 -19.62
N TYR A 157 4.50 -3.05 -19.23
CA TYR A 157 4.93 -1.67 -19.52
C TYR A 157 5.89 -1.53 -20.69
N GLY A 158 6.46 -2.63 -21.21
CA GLY A 158 7.49 -2.60 -22.22
C GLY A 158 8.87 -2.21 -21.67
N ASN A 159 9.13 -2.53 -20.41
CA ASN A 159 10.39 -2.21 -19.74
C ASN A 159 11.48 -3.21 -20.12
N GLY A 160 12.38 -2.81 -21.05
CA GLY A 160 13.49 -3.66 -21.52
C GLY A 160 13.10 -4.77 -22.50
N VAL A 161 11.82 -4.94 -22.75
CA VAL A 161 11.22 -5.85 -23.74
C VAL A 161 10.12 -5.12 -24.49
N GLU A 162 9.68 -5.65 -25.63
CA GLU A 162 8.48 -5.17 -26.30
C GLU A 162 7.25 -5.44 -25.42
N LYS A 163 6.36 -4.45 -25.33
CA LYS A 163 5.10 -4.60 -24.57
C LYS A 163 4.27 -5.75 -25.12
N ASN A 164 3.90 -6.68 -24.26
CA ASN A 164 3.13 -7.85 -24.63
C ASN A 164 2.20 -8.29 -23.49
N LEU A 165 0.92 -7.97 -23.63
CA LEU A 165 -0.06 -8.28 -22.59
C LEU A 165 -0.38 -9.78 -22.47
N GLU A 166 -0.18 -10.59 -23.51
CA GLU A 166 -0.35 -12.05 -23.44
C GLU A 166 0.77 -12.66 -22.57
N GLU A 167 2.02 -12.26 -22.79
CA GLU A 167 3.13 -12.67 -21.92
C GLU A 167 2.92 -12.16 -20.49
N THR A 168 2.42 -10.93 -20.31
CA THR A 168 2.05 -10.40 -18.99
C THR A 168 1.12 -11.36 -18.24
N ILE A 169 0.01 -11.74 -18.86
CA ILE A 169 -0.98 -12.64 -18.25
C ILE A 169 -0.38 -14.01 -17.96
N LYS A 170 0.40 -14.54 -18.86
CA LYS A 170 1.10 -15.82 -18.69
C LYS A 170 2.00 -15.83 -17.46
N TRP A 171 2.81 -14.76 -17.27
CA TRP A 171 3.72 -14.66 -16.14
C TRP A 171 2.99 -14.37 -14.84
N TYR A 172 1.99 -13.48 -14.85
CA TYR A 172 1.15 -13.26 -13.67
C TYR A 172 0.42 -14.54 -13.25
N THR A 173 -0.10 -15.33 -14.20
CA THR A 173 -0.78 -16.59 -13.91
C THR A 173 0.17 -17.60 -13.27
N LYS A 174 1.41 -17.73 -13.77
CA LYS A 174 2.41 -18.62 -13.17
C LYS A 174 2.71 -18.24 -11.71
N ALA A 175 2.96 -16.97 -11.44
CA ALA A 175 3.22 -16.48 -10.08
C ALA A 175 1.98 -16.58 -9.17
N ALA A 176 0.79 -16.26 -9.69
CA ALA A 176 -0.47 -16.32 -8.95
C ALA A 176 -0.86 -17.73 -8.54
N ASN A 177 -0.55 -18.73 -9.37
CA ASN A 177 -0.77 -20.16 -9.07
C ASN A 177 0.20 -20.68 -7.98
N GLN A 178 1.31 -20.00 -7.75
CA GLN A 178 2.21 -20.23 -6.62
C GLN A 178 1.84 -19.39 -5.39
N GLU A 179 0.60 -18.92 -5.33
CA GLU A 179 0.04 -18.13 -4.23
C GLU A 179 0.75 -16.77 -3.99
N TYR A 180 1.50 -16.26 -4.96
CA TYR A 180 2.11 -14.95 -4.84
C TYR A 180 1.05 -13.85 -4.91
N ALA A 181 0.78 -13.23 -3.76
CA ALA A 181 -0.37 -12.34 -3.55
C ALA A 181 -0.40 -11.12 -4.50
N LYS A 182 0.76 -10.52 -4.79
CA LYS A 182 0.87 -9.40 -5.74
C LYS A 182 0.46 -9.82 -7.15
N ALA A 183 0.88 -11.01 -7.60
CA ALA A 183 0.51 -11.51 -8.93
C ALA A 183 -0.99 -11.88 -9.00
N GLN A 184 -1.55 -12.45 -7.93
CA GLN A 184 -3.00 -12.68 -7.83
C GLN A 184 -3.79 -11.37 -7.95
N TYR A 185 -3.35 -10.31 -7.27
CA TYR A 185 -3.95 -8.99 -7.40
C TYR A 185 -3.83 -8.42 -8.82
N LEU A 186 -2.64 -8.49 -9.44
CA LEU A 186 -2.41 -7.98 -10.79
C LEU A 186 -3.23 -8.73 -11.84
N LEU A 187 -3.36 -10.05 -11.70
CA LEU A 187 -4.21 -10.86 -12.55
C LEU A 187 -5.70 -10.50 -12.35
N GLY A 188 -6.13 -10.27 -11.12
CA GLY A 188 -7.47 -9.76 -10.82
C GLY A 188 -7.73 -8.41 -11.50
N LYS A 189 -6.76 -7.50 -11.44
CA LYS A 189 -6.82 -6.19 -12.11
C LYS A 189 -6.88 -6.33 -13.64
N ALA A 190 -6.15 -7.27 -14.22
CA ALA A 190 -6.18 -7.53 -15.65
C ALA A 190 -7.59 -7.98 -16.11
N TYR A 191 -8.23 -8.90 -15.37
CA TYR A 191 -9.62 -9.32 -15.65
C TYR A 191 -10.64 -8.19 -15.40
N ASP A 192 -10.46 -7.36 -14.37
CA ASP A 192 -11.35 -6.23 -14.09
C ASP A 192 -11.33 -5.17 -15.21
N LYS A 193 -10.16 -4.91 -15.78
CA LYS A 193 -9.99 -3.93 -16.86
C LYS A 193 -10.13 -4.49 -18.27
N GLY A 194 -9.91 -5.79 -18.48
CA GLY A 194 -9.80 -6.40 -19.79
C GLY A 194 -8.44 -6.14 -20.45
N GLU A 195 -7.35 -6.08 -19.66
CA GLU A 195 -5.99 -5.85 -20.13
C GLU A 195 -5.29 -7.20 -20.39
N GLY A 196 -5.07 -7.57 -21.66
CA GLY A 196 -4.47 -8.85 -22.06
C GLY A 196 -5.38 -10.06 -21.95
N VAL A 197 -6.57 -9.90 -21.39
CA VAL A 197 -7.65 -10.90 -21.29
C VAL A 197 -9.00 -10.22 -21.50
N ALA A 198 -10.01 -10.99 -21.86
CA ALA A 198 -11.39 -10.48 -21.89
C ALA A 198 -11.82 -10.03 -20.49
N LYS A 199 -12.42 -8.85 -20.40
CA LYS A 199 -12.95 -8.33 -19.15
C LYS A 199 -13.93 -9.31 -18.50
N ASN A 200 -13.66 -9.67 -17.25
CA ASN A 200 -14.47 -10.61 -16.48
C ASN A 200 -14.44 -10.28 -14.99
N ASP A 201 -15.47 -9.58 -14.52
CA ASP A 201 -15.57 -9.13 -13.15
C ASP A 201 -15.65 -10.32 -12.15
N SER A 202 -16.24 -11.46 -12.55
CA SER A 202 -16.30 -12.67 -11.70
C SER A 202 -14.92 -13.31 -11.51
N GLU A 203 -14.13 -13.41 -12.58
CA GLU A 203 -12.74 -13.87 -12.46
C GLU A 203 -11.88 -12.88 -11.69
N ALA A 204 -12.05 -11.57 -11.92
CA ALA A 204 -11.38 -10.54 -11.13
C ALA A 204 -11.64 -10.73 -9.62
N MET A 205 -12.91 -10.91 -9.21
CA MET A 205 -13.26 -11.17 -7.82
C MET A 205 -12.61 -12.42 -7.25
N LYS A 206 -12.55 -13.52 -8.02
CA LYS A 206 -11.89 -14.75 -7.57
C LYS A 206 -10.40 -14.52 -7.28
N TRP A 207 -9.70 -13.83 -8.18
CA TRP A 207 -8.29 -13.55 -8.02
C TRP A 207 -8.03 -12.53 -6.90
N TYR A 208 -8.84 -11.47 -6.79
CA TYR A 208 -8.76 -10.56 -5.66
C TYR A 208 -8.98 -11.28 -4.33
N LEU A 209 -9.96 -12.20 -4.25
CA LEU A 209 -10.20 -12.95 -3.02
C LEU A 209 -9.03 -13.87 -2.65
N LYS A 210 -8.35 -14.50 -3.61
CA LYS A 210 -7.11 -15.25 -3.37
C LYS A 210 -6.02 -14.34 -2.79
N ALA A 211 -5.79 -13.18 -3.40
CA ALA A 211 -4.82 -12.21 -2.89
C ALA A 211 -5.18 -11.69 -1.49
N VAL A 212 -6.47 -11.50 -1.19
CA VAL A 212 -6.97 -11.14 0.15
C VAL A 212 -6.66 -12.22 1.19
N LYS A 213 -6.77 -13.50 0.84
CA LYS A 213 -6.40 -14.62 1.73
C LYS A 213 -4.91 -14.59 2.05
N ASN A 214 -4.09 -14.16 1.10
CA ASN A 214 -2.65 -13.97 1.25
C ASN A 214 -2.29 -12.56 1.78
N ASN A 215 -3.26 -11.88 2.42
CA ASN A 215 -3.11 -10.59 3.10
C ASN A 215 -2.59 -9.44 2.22
N TYR A 216 -2.97 -9.40 0.94
CA TYR A 216 -2.63 -8.30 0.06
C TYR A 216 -3.63 -7.14 0.20
N PRO A 217 -3.21 -5.97 0.74
CA PRO A 217 -4.14 -4.90 1.13
C PRO A 217 -4.92 -4.31 -0.03
N GLN A 218 -4.26 -4.08 -1.18
CA GLN A 218 -4.89 -3.51 -2.36
C GLN A 218 -6.00 -4.42 -2.90
N ALA A 219 -5.80 -5.74 -2.85
CA ALA A 219 -6.84 -6.68 -3.30
C ALA A 219 -8.08 -6.62 -2.39
N ALA A 220 -7.89 -6.47 -1.07
CA ALA A 220 -9.01 -6.32 -0.13
C ALA A 220 -9.79 -5.04 -0.40
N TYR A 221 -9.11 -3.95 -0.74
CA TYR A 221 -9.73 -2.69 -1.13
C TYR A 221 -10.59 -2.84 -2.39
N TYR A 222 -10.04 -3.40 -3.47
CA TYR A 222 -10.78 -3.58 -4.73
C TYR A 222 -11.92 -4.58 -4.59
N TYR A 223 -11.70 -5.71 -3.93
CA TYR A 223 -12.74 -6.70 -3.65
C TYR A 223 -13.89 -6.11 -2.84
N GLY A 224 -13.57 -5.35 -1.79
CA GLY A 224 -14.55 -4.62 -0.99
C GLY A 224 -15.34 -3.61 -1.82
N GLY A 225 -14.67 -2.85 -2.69
CA GLY A 225 -15.29 -1.90 -3.61
C GLY A 225 -16.28 -2.57 -4.58
N MET A 226 -15.93 -3.73 -5.16
CA MET A 226 -16.82 -4.50 -6.03
C MET A 226 -18.09 -4.95 -5.28
N LEU A 227 -17.97 -5.37 -4.02
CA LEU A 227 -19.14 -5.74 -3.20
C LEU A 227 -20.01 -4.54 -2.82
N LEU A 228 -19.41 -3.37 -2.57
CA LEU A 228 -20.16 -2.13 -2.26
C LEU A 228 -20.98 -1.66 -3.45
N ASN A 229 -20.41 -1.72 -4.64
CA ASN A 229 -21.08 -1.28 -5.88
C ASN A 229 -22.13 -2.29 -6.34
N GLY A 230 -21.77 -3.55 -6.33
CA GLY A 230 -22.53 -4.61 -6.98
C GLY A 230 -22.60 -4.40 -8.49
N ASN A 231 -22.89 -5.45 -9.22
CA ASN A 231 -23.23 -5.40 -10.66
C ASN A 231 -24.08 -6.61 -11.01
N LYS A 232 -25.40 -6.45 -10.96
CA LYS A 232 -26.33 -7.57 -11.23
C LYS A 232 -26.17 -8.17 -12.63
N GLN A 233 -25.85 -7.34 -13.64
CA GLN A 233 -25.66 -7.82 -15.01
C GLN A 233 -24.43 -8.72 -15.15
N LYS A 234 -23.48 -8.59 -14.22
CA LYS A 234 -22.22 -9.35 -14.17
C LYS A 234 -22.18 -10.37 -13.01
N GLY A 235 -23.34 -10.65 -12.40
CA GLY A 235 -23.47 -11.63 -11.33
C GLY A 235 -22.88 -11.18 -9.97
N ILE A 236 -22.56 -9.89 -9.79
CA ILE A 236 -22.07 -9.37 -8.53
C ILE A 236 -23.23 -8.78 -7.73
N THR A 237 -23.59 -9.44 -6.65
CA THR A 237 -24.61 -8.94 -5.73
C THR A 237 -24.01 -7.87 -4.83
N LYS A 238 -24.69 -6.70 -4.75
CA LYS A 238 -24.31 -5.65 -3.81
C LYS A 238 -24.43 -6.16 -2.38
N ASN A 239 -23.35 -6.05 -1.61
CA ASN A 239 -23.27 -6.48 -0.21
C ASN A 239 -22.46 -5.50 0.61
N ILE A 240 -23.13 -4.48 1.16
CA ILE A 240 -22.47 -3.40 1.91
C ILE A 240 -21.76 -3.93 3.15
N PRO A 241 -22.36 -4.78 4.02
CA PRO A 241 -21.69 -5.31 5.22
C PRO A 241 -20.37 -6.00 4.89
N GLU A 242 -20.40 -6.90 3.90
CA GLU A 242 -19.21 -7.66 3.51
C GLU A 242 -18.18 -6.74 2.83
N GLY A 243 -18.61 -5.80 2.00
CA GLY A 243 -17.73 -4.78 1.39
C GLY A 243 -16.99 -3.96 2.44
N VAL A 244 -17.69 -3.48 3.46
CA VAL A 244 -17.08 -2.74 4.58
C VAL A 244 -16.09 -3.60 5.36
N LYS A 245 -16.40 -4.88 5.58
CA LYS A 245 -15.50 -5.84 6.23
C LYS A 245 -14.15 -5.93 5.49
N TYR A 246 -14.17 -6.02 4.15
CA TYR A 246 -12.94 -6.07 3.37
C TYR A 246 -12.22 -4.72 3.30
N LEU A 247 -12.94 -3.59 3.28
CA LEU A 247 -12.30 -2.28 3.44
C LEU A 247 -11.60 -2.16 4.80
N ARG A 248 -12.22 -2.65 5.88
CA ARG A 248 -11.57 -2.70 7.20
C ARG A 248 -10.32 -3.57 7.18
N LYS A 249 -10.38 -4.76 6.57
CA LYS A 249 -9.20 -5.63 6.42
C LYS A 249 -8.08 -4.92 5.67
N ALA A 250 -8.39 -4.20 4.59
CA ALA A 250 -7.41 -3.42 3.85
C ALA A 250 -6.80 -2.29 4.71
N ALA A 251 -7.65 -1.55 5.44
CA ALA A 251 -7.22 -0.45 6.30
C ALA A 251 -6.37 -0.93 7.49
N ASP A 252 -6.72 -2.07 8.08
CA ASP A 252 -5.93 -2.71 9.15
C ASP A 252 -4.55 -3.18 8.63
N LEU A 253 -4.44 -3.48 7.33
CA LEU A 253 -3.20 -3.74 6.63
C LEU A 253 -2.57 -2.45 6.03
N LYS A 254 -2.95 -1.27 6.54
CA LYS A 254 -2.39 0.05 6.24
C LYS A 254 -2.61 0.53 4.79
N ASN A 255 -3.64 0.03 4.11
CA ASN A 255 -4.01 0.55 2.80
C ASN A 255 -4.65 1.94 2.92
N LEU A 256 -3.98 2.97 2.43
CA LEU A 256 -4.42 4.36 2.55
C LEU A 256 -5.73 4.65 1.80
N ASP A 257 -5.99 3.99 0.68
CA ASP A 257 -7.25 4.18 -0.06
C ASP A 257 -8.44 3.63 0.73
N ALA A 258 -8.27 2.50 1.42
CA ALA A 258 -9.29 1.94 2.29
C ALA A 258 -9.50 2.80 3.55
N ILE A 259 -8.42 3.29 4.16
CA ILE A 259 -8.47 4.22 5.30
C ILE A 259 -9.26 5.48 4.91
N ASN A 260 -8.89 6.11 3.80
CA ASN A 260 -9.55 7.30 3.29
C ASN A 260 -11.03 7.06 3.00
N SER A 261 -11.38 5.88 2.44
CA SER A 261 -12.76 5.51 2.15
C SER A 261 -13.60 5.36 3.43
N LEU A 262 -13.08 4.69 4.46
CA LEU A 262 -13.78 4.48 5.73
C LEU A 262 -13.92 5.77 6.54
N VAL A 263 -12.85 6.57 6.62
CA VAL A 263 -12.85 7.87 7.29
C VAL A 263 -13.81 8.83 6.58
N GLY A 264 -13.76 8.87 5.24
CA GLY A 264 -14.66 9.69 4.42
C GLY A 264 -16.12 9.32 4.61
N ALA A 265 -16.46 8.03 4.59
CA ALA A 265 -17.84 7.57 4.81
C ALA A 265 -18.36 7.97 6.19
N TYR A 266 -17.56 7.81 7.25
CA TYR A 266 -17.97 8.21 8.58
C TYR A 266 -18.13 9.73 8.72
N TYR A 267 -17.23 10.49 8.09
CA TYR A 267 -17.33 11.96 8.04
C TYR A 267 -18.62 12.41 7.34
N LEU A 268 -18.99 11.83 6.19
CA LEU A 268 -20.23 12.12 5.50
C LEU A 268 -21.46 11.86 6.39
N LYS A 269 -21.47 10.78 7.17
CA LYS A 269 -22.50 10.53 8.19
C LYS A 269 -22.59 11.67 9.22
N MET A 270 -21.46 12.15 9.71
CA MET A 270 -21.42 13.21 10.72
C MET A 270 -21.98 14.52 10.18
N THR A 271 -21.70 14.84 8.91
CA THR A 271 -22.22 16.02 8.23
C THR A 271 -23.69 15.86 7.78
N GLY A 272 -24.20 14.63 7.76
CA GLY A 272 -25.57 14.34 7.32
C GLY A 272 -25.69 14.12 5.82
N GLU A 273 -24.55 13.90 5.14
CA GLU A 273 -24.51 13.60 3.72
C GLU A 273 -24.69 12.10 3.43
N ASN A 274 -24.97 11.77 2.15
CA ASN A 274 -25.12 10.39 1.74
C ASN A 274 -23.75 9.68 1.75
N ASP A 275 -23.61 8.71 2.63
CA ASP A 275 -22.44 7.86 2.80
C ASP A 275 -22.61 6.48 2.16
N PHE A 276 -23.61 6.33 1.32
CA PHE A 276 -23.96 5.07 0.62
C PHE A 276 -24.23 3.89 1.56
N GLY A 277 -24.55 4.15 2.85
CA GLY A 277 -24.84 3.16 3.88
C GLY A 277 -23.61 2.49 4.48
N ILE A 278 -22.40 2.95 4.15
CA ILE A 278 -21.14 2.40 4.66
C ILE A 278 -20.98 2.68 6.15
N SER A 279 -21.29 3.92 6.56
CA SER A 279 -21.10 4.37 7.95
C SER A 279 -21.99 3.67 8.97
N LYS A 280 -23.07 3.01 8.52
CA LYS A 280 -23.90 2.17 9.39
C LYS A 280 -23.09 1.06 10.09
N TYR A 281 -22.03 0.63 9.44
CA TYR A 281 -21.13 -0.44 9.90
C TYR A 281 -19.85 0.09 10.54
N LEU A 282 -19.75 1.42 10.79
CA LEU A 282 -18.57 2.07 11.39
C LEU A 282 -18.98 2.74 12.72
N SER A 283 -18.13 2.59 13.72
CA SER A 283 -18.21 3.32 14.99
C SER A 283 -17.32 4.57 14.96
N TYR A 284 -17.54 5.49 15.91
CA TYR A 284 -16.63 6.62 16.12
C TYR A 284 -15.21 6.14 16.49
N ALA A 285 -15.09 5.02 17.20
CA ALA A 285 -13.80 4.43 17.52
C ALA A 285 -13.06 3.95 16.26
N ASP A 286 -13.77 3.36 15.29
CA ASP A 286 -13.18 3.01 13.98
C ASP A 286 -12.68 4.25 13.23
N PHE A 287 -13.49 5.32 13.21
CA PHE A 287 -13.12 6.59 12.58
C PHE A 287 -11.81 7.14 13.16
N VAL A 288 -11.71 7.21 14.49
CA VAL A 288 -10.50 7.67 15.18
C VAL A 288 -9.31 6.74 14.94
N LYS A 289 -9.54 5.41 15.00
CA LYS A 289 -8.52 4.39 14.71
C LYS A 289 -7.89 4.59 13.34
N TYR A 290 -8.71 4.72 12.31
CA TYR A 290 -8.22 4.81 10.93
C TYR A 290 -7.57 6.16 10.62
N ILE A 291 -8.02 7.25 11.26
CA ILE A 291 -7.29 8.53 11.19
C ILE A 291 -5.87 8.40 11.77
N LYS A 292 -5.72 7.73 12.92
CA LYS A 292 -4.40 7.52 13.54
C LYS A 292 -3.49 6.69 12.64
N ILE A 293 -3.97 5.55 12.16
CA ILE A 293 -3.20 4.68 11.25
C ILE A 293 -2.79 5.47 9.99
N GLY A 294 -3.69 6.20 9.35
CA GLY A 294 -3.37 6.98 8.16
C GLY A 294 -2.35 8.10 8.42
N ALA A 295 -2.43 8.75 9.59
CA ALA A 295 -1.45 9.77 9.99
C ALA A 295 -0.06 9.17 10.26
N GLU A 296 0.01 7.99 10.87
CA GLU A 296 1.25 7.22 11.08
C GLU A 296 1.87 6.78 9.75
N GLU A 297 1.05 6.37 8.78
CA GLU A 297 1.50 6.04 7.42
C GLU A 297 1.83 7.28 6.55
N GLY A 298 1.82 8.46 7.13
CA GLY A 298 2.29 9.68 6.48
C GLY A 298 1.22 10.47 5.72
N ASP A 299 -0.05 10.03 5.69
CA ASP A 299 -1.14 10.76 5.00
C ASP A 299 -1.36 12.13 5.64
N GLN A 300 -1.13 13.19 4.86
CA GLN A 300 -1.20 14.57 5.34
C GLN A 300 -2.62 15.00 5.73
N ASN A 301 -3.64 14.46 5.06
CA ASN A 301 -5.03 14.75 5.40
C ASN A 301 -5.37 14.11 6.75
N MET A 302 -4.92 12.87 6.99
CA MET A 302 -5.13 12.19 8.27
C MET A 302 -4.38 12.86 9.42
N LYS A 303 -3.18 13.37 9.19
CA LYS A 303 -2.46 14.22 10.19
C LYS A 303 -3.27 15.46 10.54
N THR A 304 -3.82 16.11 9.53
CA THR A 304 -4.66 17.30 9.72
C THR A 304 -5.97 16.96 10.45
N PHE A 305 -6.63 15.85 10.12
CA PHE A 305 -7.79 15.36 10.86
C PHE A 305 -7.46 15.07 12.32
N LEU A 306 -6.34 14.40 12.58
CA LEU A 306 -5.90 14.06 13.93
C LEU A 306 -5.71 15.31 14.79
N THR A 307 -5.09 16.35 14.23
CA THR A 307 -4.88 17.65 14.92
C THR A 307 -6.21 18.33 15.26
N ASN A 308 -7.20 18.26 14.36
CA ASN A 308 -8.48 18.94 14.53
C ASN A 308 -9.57 18.08 15.18
N LEU A 309 -9.29 16.83 15.47
CA LEU A 309 -10.25 15.87 16.03
C LEU A 309 -10.99 16.39 17.29
N PRO A 310 -10.34 17.12 18.24
CA PRO A 310 -11.02 17.68 19.40
C PRO A 310 -12.13 18.69 19.02
N ASN A 311 -11.94 19.46 17.95
CA ASN A 311 -12.84 20.52 17.50
C ASN A 311 -13.87 20.03 16.47
N LEU A 312 -13.71 18.84 15.93
CA LEU A 312 -14.51 18.33 14.80
C LEU A 312 -16.01 18.32 15.10
N LYS A 313 -16.41 17.94 16.32
CA LYS A 313 -17.82 17.94 16.72
C LYS A 313 -18.44 19.34 16.73
N SER A 314 -17.70 20.34 17.20
CA SER A 314 -18.17 21.72 17.22
C SER A 314 -18.27 22.31 15.81
N MET A 315 -17.32 21.99 14.93
CA MET A 315 -17.35 22.40 13.52
C MET A 315 -18.59 21.85 12.79
N ILE A 316 -18.89 20.55 12.99
CA ILE A 316 -20.07 19.91 12.41
C ILE A 316 -21.38 20.50 12.97
N ALA A 317 -21.41 20.83 14.27
CA ALA A 317 -22.58 21.48 14.88
C ALA A 317 -22.80 22.89 14.29
N GLN A 318 -21.74 23.65 14.07
CA GLN A 318 -21.82 24.95 13.37
C GLN A 318 -22.35 24.80 11.95
N GLU A 319 -21.85 23.82 11.20
CA GLU A 319 -22.30 23.51 9.85
C GLU A 319 -23.81 23.20 9.83
N LYS A 320 -24.30 22.34 10.72
CA LYS A 320 -25.73 22.04 10.83
C LYS A 320 -26.57 23.26 11.19
N SER A 321 -26.06 24.14 12.04
CA SER A 321 -26.72 25.41 12.37
C SER A 321 -26.87 26.31 11.14
N LEU A 322 -25.87 26.37 10.28
CA LEU A 322 -25.92 27.15 9.04
C LEU A 322 -26.90 26.57 8.02
N VAL A 323 -26.95 25.25 7.89
CA VAL A 323 -27.97 24.55 7.08
C VAL A 323 -29.37 24.89 7.59
N ALA A 324 -29.57 24.85 8.91
CA ALA A 324 -30.87 25.22 9.51
C ALA A 324 -31.24 26.69 9.24
N LYS A 325 -30.25 27.60 9.29
CA LYS A 325 -30.46 29.02 9.08
C LYS A 325 -30.75 29.41 7.62
N TYR A 326 -30.03 28.83 6.68
CA TYR A 326 -30.05 29.23 5.27
C TYR A 326 -30.75 28.23 4.35
N GLY A 327 -31.07 27.04 4.85
CA GLY A 327 -31.70 25.94 4.12
C GLY A 327 -30.73 25.03 3.39
N GLN A 328 -31.09 23.74 3.33
CA GLN A 328 -30.24 22.67 2.74
C GLN A 328 -29.88 22.96 1.28
N ARG A 329 -30.85 23.48 0.49
CA ARG A 329 -30.61 23.75 -0.94
C ARG A 329 -29.57 24.84 -1.18
N ALA A 330 -29.57 25.91 -0.37
CA ALA A 330 -28.55 26.96 -0.46
C ALA A 330 -27.17 26.41 -0.06
N TYR A 331 -27.10 25.65 1.00
CA TYR A 331 -25.90 25.01 1.48
C TYR A 331 -25.31 24.02 0.46
N ASP A 332 -26.14 23.13 -0.12
CA ASP A 332 -25.72 22.18 -1.15
C ASP A 332 -25.21 22.88 -2.41
N ASN A 333 -25.81 24.01 -2.79
CA ASN A 333 -25.35 24.80 -3.92
C ASN A 333 -24.02 25.49 -3.65
N ILE A 334 -23.77 25.96 -2.44
CA ILE A 334 -22.48 26.52 -2.02
C ILE A 334 -21.42 25.42 -2.06
N LYS A 335 -21.68 24.23 -1.52
CA LYS A 335 -20.79 23.08 -1.57
C LYS A 335 -20.44 22.64 -2.98
N LYS A 336 -21.41 22.67 -3.88
CA LYS A 336 -21.22 22.28 -5.30
C LYS A 336 -20.57 23.40 -6.13
N GLY A 337 -20.18 24.52 -5.52
CA GLY A 337 -19.69 25.70 -6.24
C GLY A 337 -20.71 26.33 -7.20
N LYS A 338 -21.98 25.98 -7.07
CA LYS A 338 -23.07 26.54 -7.86
C LYS A 338 -23.58 27.78 -7.19
N VAL A 339 -23.19 28.96 -7.68
CA VAL A 339 -23.82 30.22 -7.34
C VAL A 339 -25.18 30.25 -8.03
N TYR A 340 -26.27 30.31 -7.27
CA TYR A 340 -27.61 30.28 -7.81
C TYR A 340 -28.13 31.73 -7.97
N ILE A 341 -28.71 32.05 -9.13
CA ILE A 341 -29.51 33.29 -9.31
C ILE A 341 -30.73 33.16 -8.42
N GLY A 342 -30.82 34.00 -7.38
CA GLY A 342 -31.90 33.96 -6.39
C GLY A 342 -31.45 33.56 -4.98
N MET A 343 -30.15 33.44 -4.71
CA MET A 343 -29.67 33.41 -3.33
C MET A 343 -30.03 34.71 -2.59
N PRO A 344 -30.44 34.63 -1.31
CA PRO A 344 -30.69 35.84 -0.52
C PRO A 344 -29.48 36.77 -0.55
N GLU A 345 -29.71 38.08 -0.80
CA GLU A 345 -28.63 39.08 -0.89
C GLU A 345 -27.66 39.05 0.28
N GLY A 346 -28.10 38.73 1.49
CA GLY A 346 -27.28 38.60 2.68
C GLY A 346 -26.24 37.47 2.62
N ILE A 347 -26.40 36.49 1.70
CA ILE A 347 -25.39 35.42 1.47
C ILE A 347 -24.34 35.87 0.45
N LEU A 348 -24.73 36.71 -0.51
CA LEU A 348 -23.87 37.15 -1.63
C LEU A 348 -22.95 38.31 -1.27
N THR A 349 -23.31 39.15 -0.32
CA THR A 349 -22.53 40.35 0.09
C THR A 349 -21.28 40.00 0.93
N GLU A 350 -21.13 38.76 1.36
CA GLU A 350 -20.15 38.36 2.34
C GLU A 350 -18.95 37.53 1.77
N PHE A 351 -18.79 37.40 0.45
CA PHE A 351 -17.71 36.66 -0.19
C PHE A 351 -16.56 37.55 -0.72
N ARG A 352 -15.32 37.14 -0.52
CA ARG A 352 -14.11 37.81 -1.05
C ARG A 352 -13.38 36.98 -2.08
N THR A 353 -12.58 37.68 -2.91
CA THR A 353 -11.71 37.12 -3.95
C THR A 353 -10.44 36.51 -3.38
N PHE A 354 -10.03 35.34 -3.87
CA PHE A 354 -8.73 34.72 -3.60
C PHE A 354 -7.93 34.60 -4.90
N GLU A 355 -6.64 34.87 -4.83
CA GLU A 355 -5.70 34.59 -5.89
C GLU A 355 -4.78 33.44 -5.46
N THR A 356 -4.66 32.40 -6.29
CA THR A 356 -3.63 31.39 -6.17
C THR A 356 -3.07 31.09 -7.56
N ASP A 357 -1.76 30.88 -7.68
CA ASP A 357 -1.02 30.50 -8.90
C ASP A 357 -1.22 31.40 -10.14
N GLY A 358 -1.46 32.71 -9.95
CA GLY A 358 -1.67 33.64 -11.06
C GLY A 358 -3.06 33.58 -11.70
N SER A 359 -3.97 32.78 -11.19
CA SER A 359 -5.36 32.68 -11.63
C SER A 359 -6.28 33.35 -10.61
N ARG A 360 -7.12 34.26 -11.06
CA ARG A 360 -8.12 34.92 -10.21
C ARG A 360 -9.34 34.03 -10.06
N TYR A 361 -9.56 33.49 -8.85
CA TYR A 361 -10.78 32.82 -8.46
C TYR A 361 -11.61 33.78 -7.59
N GLN A 362 -12.77 34.20 -8.06
CA GLN A 362 -13.72 34.90 -7.21
C GLN A 362 -14.54 33.90 -6.41
N MET A 363 -14.15 33.71 -5.15
CA MET A 363 -15.03 33.12 -4.14
C MET A 363 -15.53 34.26 -3.26
N TYR A 364 -16.82 34.34 -3.12
CA TYR A 364 -17.49 35.39 -2.35
C TYR A 364 -17.31 35.10 -0.86
N LYS A 365 -17.05 36.18 -0.09
CA LYS A 365 -16.78 36.09 1.36
C LYS A 365 -18.09 36.22 2.14
N TYR A 366 -18.23 35.32 3.10
CA TYR A 366 -19.20 35.44 4.19
C TYR A 366 -18.56 36.12 5.42
N ASN A 367 -19.13 37.21 5.95
CA ASN A 367 -18.57 37.92 7.12
C ASN A 367 -19.10 37.31 8.44
N GLY A 368 -18.79 36.09 8.71
CA GLY A 368 -19.20 35.41 9.92
C GLY A 368 -18.39 34.13 10.13
N PRO A 369 -18.75 33.27 11.06
CA PRO A 369 -18.07 31.99 11.35
C PRO A 369 -17.97 31.06 10.16
N TYR A 370 -18.66 31.35 9.04
CA TYR A 370 -18.62 30.59 7.77
C TYR A 370 -17.29 30.71 7.02
N ARG A 371 -16.57 31.80 7.20
CA ARG A 371 -15.28 32.05 6.52
C ARG A 371 -14.26 30.98 6.83
N ASP A 372 -14.20 30.57 8.08
CA ASP A 372 -13.26 29.56 8.53
C ASP A 372 -13.71 28.15 8.14
N LEU A 373 -15.03 27.93 8.05
CA LEU A 373 -15.60 26.66 7.61
C LEU A 373 -15.37 26.39 6.12
N VAL A 374 -15.59 27.37 5.25
CA VAL A 374 -15.40 27.19 3.78
C VAL A 374 -13.91 27.09 3.44
N GLY A 375 -13.05 27.90 4.05
CA GLY A 375 -11.59 27.79 3.92
C GLY A 375 -11.07 26.45 4.46
N THR A 376 -11.53 26.07 5.63
CA THR A 376 -11.22 24.80 6.28
C THR A 376 -11.78 23.62 5.50
N TYR A 377 -13.01 23.71 4.99
CA TYR A 377 -13.67 22.66 4.22
C TYR A 377 -12.95 22.35 2.89
N LYS A 378 -12.43 23.36 2.18
CA LYS A 378 -11.60 23.13 0.98
C LYS A 378 -10.28 22.42 1.28
N GLN A 379 -9.72 22.66 2.45
CA GLN A 379 -8.50 21.97 2.90
C GLN A 379 -8.76 20.51 3.31
N TYR A 380 -9.96 20.19 3.82
CA TYR A 380 -10.25 18.92 4.50
C TYR A 380 -10.99 17.87 3.67
N ILE A 381 -11.70 18.23 2.60
CA ILE A 381 -12.51 17.26 1.82
C ILE A 381 -11.87 16.79 0.50
N PRO A 382 -10.82 17.40 -0.07
CA PRO A 382 -10.60 17.32 -1.51
C PRO A 382 -10.28 15.94 -2.07
N SER A 383 -9.61 15.06 -1.34
CA SER A 383 -9.08 13.86 -1.99
C SER A 383 -9.85 12.56 -1.72
N TYR A 384 -10.35 12.35 -0.53
CA TYR A 384 -10.92 11.04 -0.17
C TYR A 384 -12.43 10.94 -0.35
N ALA A 385 -13.19 12.03 -0.20
CA ALA A 385 -14.59 12.04 -0.64
C ALA A 385 -14.66 11.88 -2.16
N LEU A 386 -13.72 12.48 -2.92
CA LEU A 386 -13.55 12.24 -4.35
C LEU A 386 -13.16 10.77 -4.64
N ARG A 387 -12.32 10.13 -3.83
CA ARG A 387 -11.93 8.73 -4.01
C ARG A 387 -13.08 7.77 -3.69
N LEU A 388 -13.86 8.04 -2.63
CA LEU A 388 -15.06 7.26 -2.34
C LEU A 388 -16.08 7.37 -3.48
N VAL A 389 -16.25 8.56 -4.05
CA VAL A 389 -17.11 8.81 -5.21
C VAL A 389 -16.60 8.15 -6.47
N ASN A 390 -15.29 8.18 -6.74
CA ASN A 390 -14.67 7.47 -7.86
C ASN A 390 -14.81 5.94 -7.69
N LEU A 391 -14.68 5.44 -6.46
CA LEU A 391 -14.92 4.03 -6.15
C LEU A 391 -16.37 3.62 -6.42
N LEU A 392 -17.32 4.54 -6.20
CA LEU A 392 -18.75 4.34 -6.39
C LEU A 392 -19.26 4.80 -7.76
N GLY A 393 -18.36 5.20 -8.68
CA GLY A 393 -18.69 5.54 -10.08
C GLY A 393 -19.45 6.84 -10.30
N GLN A 394 -19.42 7.79 -9.34
CA GLN A 394 -20.05 9.10 -9.48
C GLN A 394 -19.03 10.21 -9.78
N VAL A 395 -19.34 11.11 -10.71
CA VAL A 395 -18.49 12.23 -11.13
C VAL A 395 -18.94 13.53 -10.46
N PHE A 396 -18.01 14.21 -9.77
CA PHE A 396 -18.26 15.56 -9.23
C PHE A 396 -17.54 16.62 -10.08
N PRO A 397 -18.12 17.84 -10.20
CA PRO A 397 -17.46 18.95 -10.90
C PRO A 397 -16.19 19.38 -10.15
N ARG A 398 -15.07 19.44 -10.88
CA ARG A 398 -13.74 19.74 -10.31
C ARG A 398 -13.47 21.23 -10.12
N ILE A 399 -14.02 22.09 -10.95
CA ILE A 399 -13.77 23.55 -10.92
C ILE A 399 -14.96 24.33 -11.46
N VAL A 400 -15.34 25.42 -10.76
CA VAL A 400 -16.27 26.43 -11.26
C VAL A 400 -15.50 27.72 -11.50
N LYS A 401 -15.43 28.17 -12.76
CA LYS A 401 -14.84 29.49 -13.10
C LYS A 401 -15.93 30.55 -13.15
N VAL A 402 -15.70 31.67 -12.44
CA VAL A 402 -16.59 32.82 -12.44
C VAL A 402 -15.83 34.03 -13.00
N ARG A 403 -16.37 34.69 -14.01
CA ARG A 403 -15.84 35.94 -14.59
C ARG A 403 -16.93 37.01 -14.59
N ASN A 404 -16.61 38.18 -14.04
CA ASN A 404 -17.54 39.33 -13.94
C ASN A 404 -18.91 38.95 -13.30
N GLY A 405 -18.90 38.22 -12.19
CA GLY A 405 -20.12 37.81 -11.47
C GLY A 405 -20.97 36.74 -12.17
N LYS A 406 -20.53 36.17 -13.30
CA LYS A 406 -21.24 35.10 -14.01
C LYS A 406 -20.40 33.84 -14.05
N VAL A 407 -21.01 32.68 -13.81
CA VAL A 407 -20.39 31.38 -14.00
C VAL A 407 -20.11 31.20 -15.49
N THR A 408 -18.81 31.06 -15.85
CA THR A 408 -18.40 30.96 -17.25
C THR A 408 -17.99 29.51 -17.63
N ASN A 409 -17.69 28.67 -16.68
CA ASN A 409 -17.37 27.27 -16.97
C ASN A 409 -17.51 26.38 -15.73
N VAL A 410 -17.98 25.14 -15.92
CA VAL A 410 -18.02 24.07 -14.91
C VAL A 410 -17.25 22.89 -15.50
N ILE A 411 -16.14 22.51 -14.88
CA ILE A 411 -15.34 21.35 -15.29
C ILE A 411 -15.71 20.17 -14.38
N TYR A 412 -16.27 19.13 -14.97
CA TYR A 412 -16.71 17.89 -14.30
C TYR A 412 -15.56 16.88 -14.18
#